data_5ce0e19d4123eb713510956b9d385259
#
_entry.id   5ce0e19d4123eb713510956b9d385259
#
_cell.length_a   1.000
_cell.length_b   1.000
_cell.length_c   1.000
_cell.angle_alpha   90.00
_cell.angle_beta   90.00
_cell.angle_gamma   90.00
#
_symmetry.space_group_name_H-M   'P 1'
#
loop_
_entity.id
_entity.type
_entity.pdbx_description
1 polymer ?
#
loop_
_entity_poly.entity_id
_entity_poly.type
_entity_poly.pdbx_seq_one_letter_code
_entity_poly.pdbx_strand_id
1 'polypeptide(L)'
;MREDDAMRVTRRDLGNAALAGAAMRLAPAAAQQQSRWNPLVPGTQAPEAKERMDRPDTKPLQLAPADPFAPDAGIGIGHRFPPQPEQEVFDFYRASGIEYGSVLARLGEVNYDWMARMKERMEERGVRLLNVNVVGLHCDPVIVLGLSGVEEKLELYRQFLRDAGKAGIPYTTYGHMANLRLRYGVTARVPTRGQRARQFDANVATSFPLSHDRSYSEDEIWSSFTRFAKAVVPVAEDAGVRIGLHPDDPPLPTLGGVARVFRNYEGYRRALEITDSPNFGYCFCMGTWAEGGERTGKSVIEMIREFAPQGKIFKVHFRNVDQPMPRFTETFVDDGYIDMIQALRELRKANFNGVIVPDHVPGMRPMGDSNTAYTVGYMRALRDVVNREFAEG
;
A
#
# COMPACT_ATOMS: atom_id res chain seq x y z
N MET A 1 30.51 0.32 -56.88
CA MET A 1 31.84 0.96 -56.81
C MET A 1 31.89 1.59 -55.41
N ARG A 2 32.50 0.80 -54.60
CA ARG A 2 33.68 0.97 -53.66
C ARG A 2 33.29 1.80 -52.44
N GLU A 3 33.24 1.17 -51.32
CA GLU A 3 34.28 0.69 -50.32
C GLU A 3 34.56 1.74 -49.27
N ASP A 4 34.21 1.33 -48.07
CA ASP A 4 35.01 1.16 -46.83
C ASP A 4 35.97 2.30 -46.45
N ASP A 5 35.79 2.79 -45.22
CA ASP A 5 36.92 2.84 -44.30
C ASP A 5 36.44 2.90 -42.82
N ALA A 6 36.74 1.81 -42.12
CA ALA A 6 36.58 1.67 -40.69
C ALA A 6 37.88 2.10 -39.99
N MET A 7 37.80 3.10 -39.12
CA MET A 7 38.96 3.55 -38.34
C MET A 7 38.94 2.87 -36.95
N ARG A 8 39.79 1.82 -36.81
CA ARG A 8 40.15 1.17 -35.53
C ARG A 8 41.15 2.07 -34.81
N VAL A 9 40.76 2.59 -33.61
CA VAL A 9 41.73 3.17 -32.67
C VAL A 9 42.23 2.09 -31.73
N THR A 10 43.51 1.85 -31.75
CA THR A 10 44.20 0.88 -30.90
C THR A 10 44.72 1.50 -29.60
N ARG A 11 44.72 0.71 -28.53
CA ARG A 11 45.14 1.03 -27.15
C ARG A 11 46.62 1.31 -26.96
N ARG A 12 47.28 2.17 -27.77
CA ARG A 12 48.74 2.36 -27.68
C ARG A 12 49.26 3.79 -27.68
N ASP A 13 48.39 4.80 -27.60
CA ASP A 13 48.84 6.21 -27.66
C ASP A 13 48.51 7.03 -26.43
N LEU A 14 48.86 6.53 -25.24
CA LEU A 14 48.91 7.37 -24.02
C LEU A 14 50.21 7.04 -23.27
N GLY A 15 51.30 7.58 -23.80
CA GLY A 15 52.62 7.60 -23.17
C GLY A 15 53.11 9.05 -23.00
N ASN A 16 53.42 9.39 -21.75
CA ASN A 16 54.31 10.45 -21.33
C ASN A 16 53.94 11.93 -21.53
N ALA A 17 53.43 12.51 -20.44
CA ALA A 17 53.79 13.90 -20.11
C ALA A 17 54.10 13.98 -18.60
N ALA A 18 55.39 13.99 -18.30
CA ALA A 18 55.93 14.36 -17.01
C ALA A 18 55.84 15.90 -16.85
N LEU A 19 55.32 16.38 -15.75
CA LEU A 19 55.51 17.77 -15.32
C LEU A 19 55.87 17.83 -13.85
N ALA A 20 56.98 18.55 -13.64
CA ALA A 20 57.66 18.79 -12.39
C ALA A 20 56.93 19.77 -11.45
N GLY A 21 56.99 19.45 -10.18
CA GLY A 21 57.41 20.28 -9.08
C GLY A 21 56.61 21.51 -8.67
N ALA A 22 55.94 21.40 -7.50
CA ALA A 22 56.03 22.45 -6.46
C ALA A 22 55.68 21.79 -5.11
N ALA A 23 56.70 21.61 -4.29
CA ALA A 23 56.53 21.14 -2.90
C ALA A 23 56.05 22.31 -2.03
N MET A 24 54.83 22.31 -1.59
CA MET A 24 54.35 23.13 -0.46
C MET A 24 54.34 22.26 0.79
N ARG A 25 55.24 22.53 1.73
CA ARG A 25 55.28 21.92 3.05
C ARG A 25 54.11 22.45 3.88
N LEU A 26 53.13 21.64 4.14
CA LEU A 26 52.13 21.88 5.19
C LEU A 26 52.53 21.08 6.44
N ALA A 27 52.50 21.80 7.59
CA ALA A 27 52.78 21.24 8.90
C ALA A 27 51.76 20.10 9.29
N PRO A 28 52.17 19.17 10.15
CA PRO A 28 51.29 18.04 10.49
C PRO A 28 50.15 18.49 11.39
N ALA A 29 48.92 18.42 10.90
CA ALA A 29 47.73 18.48 11.72
C ALA A 29 47.63 17.16 12.50
N ALA A 30 47.35 17.24 13.80
CA ALA A 30 47.18 16.14 14.71
C ALA A 30 46.15 15.12 14.15
N ALA A 31 46.61 13.88 13.98
CA ALA A 31 45.80 12.79 13.51
C ALA A 31 44.77 12.42 14.61
N GLN A 32 43.54 12.80 14.45
CA GLN A 32 42.44 12.13 15.07
C GLN A 32 42.34 10.70 14.45
N GLN A 33 42.61 9.70 15.25
CA GLN A 33 42.36 8.30 14.92
C GLN A 33 40.85 8.06 14.72
N GLN A 34 40.36 8.30 13.50
CA GLN A 34 39.10 7.70 13.08
C GLN A 34 39.31 6.21 12.86
N SER A 35 38.53 5.38 13.50
CA SER A 35 38.57 3.93 13.33
C SER A 35 38.39 3.57 11.84
N ARG A 36 39.44 3.02 11.24
CA ARG A 36 39.49 2.66 9.81
C ARG A 36 38.87 1.28 9.59
N TRP A 37 37.60 1.09 9.90
CA TRP A 37 36.92 -0.12 9.45
C TRP A 37 36.43 0.09 8.01
N ASN A 38 36.87 -0.79 7.11
CA ASN A 38 36.38 -0.83 5.75
C ASN A 38 36.03 -2.30 5.41
N PRO A 39 34.73 -2.62 5.25
CA PRO A 39 34.30 -3.99 4.98
C PRO A 39 34.79 -4.56 3.66
N LEU A 40 35.35 -3.74 2.77
CA LEU A 40 35.85 -4.16 1.47
C LEU A 40 37.37 -4.42 1.49
N VAL A 41 38.07 -4.20 2.60
CA VAL A 41 39.51 -4.45 2.72
C VAL A 41 39.75 -5.68 3.58
N PRO A 42 40.30 -6.79 3.00
CA PRO A 42 40.65 -7.96 3.80
C PRO A 42 41.65 -7.61 4.90
N GLY A 43 41.41 -8.04 6.14
CA GLY A 43 42.25 -7.80 7.31
C GLY A 43 41.85 -6.64 8.19
N THR A 44 40.86 -5.83 7.85
CA THR A 44 40.26 -4.86 8.79
C THR A 44 39.32 -5.58 9.74
N GLN A 45 39.63 -5.61 11.03
CA GLN A 45 38.71 -6.16 12.03
C GLN A 45 37.53 -5.19 12.23
N ALA A 46 36.30 -5.71 12.20
CA ALA A 46 35.13 -4.97 12.65
C ALA A 46 35.33 -4.53 14.11
N PRO A 47 34.90 -3.33 14.51
CA PRO A 47 34.88 -2.96 15.93
C PRO A 47 34.14 -4.02 16.70
N GLU A 48 34.69 -4.44 17.86
CA GLU A 48 34.15 -5.51 18.66
C GLU A 48 32.66 -5.30 18.93
N ALA A 49 31.88 -6.34 18.75
CA ALA A 49 30.42 -6.31 18.88
C ALA A 49 29.92 -5.83 20.26
N LYS A 50 30.80 -5.84 21.28
CA LYS A 50 30.53 -5.38 22.64
C LYS A 50 30.10 -3.91 22.75
N GLU A 51 30.73 -3.00 22.01
CA GLU A 51 30.35 -1.57 22.05
C GLU A 51 28.99 -1.25 21.41
N ARG A 52 28.44 -2.18 20.62
CA ARG A 52 27.11 -2.03 20.04
C ARG A 52 25.99 -2.59 20.92
N MET A 53 26.30 -3.50 21.85
CA MET A 53 25.32 -4.11 22.75
C MET A 53 25.04 -3.29 24.02
N ASP A 54 25.91 -2.35 24.37
CA ASP A 54 25.76 -1.57 25.61
C ASP A 54 24.95 -0.28 25.47
N ARG A 55 24.27 -0.08 24.34
CA ARG A 55 23.16 0.89 24.31
C ARG A 55 21.95 0.17 24.88
N PRO A 56 21.48 0.55 26.07
CA PRO A 56 20.23 -0.01 26.56
C PRO A 56 19.16 0.29 25.53
N ASP A 57 18.53 -0.76 25.02
CA ASP A 57 17.34 -0.66 24.17
C ASP A 57 16.18 -0.23 25.10
N THR A 58 16.24 1.05 25.50
CA THR A 58 15.61 1.57 26.73
C THR A 58 14.21 2.06 26.53
N LYS A 59 13.65 1.95 25.31
CA LYS A 59 12.22 2.20 25.16
C LYS A 59 11.49 0.86 25.10
N PRO A 60 10.61 0.55 26.07
CA PRO A 60 9.68 -0.56 25.93
C PRO A 60 8.98 -0.45 24.59
N LEU A 61 8.81 -1.59 23.91
CA LEU A 61 8.05 -1.65 22.68
C LEU A 61 6.63 -1.14 22.98
N GLN A 62 6.33 0.07 22.54
CA GLN A 62 5.00 0.63 22.70
C GLN A 62 4.12 0.01 21.63
N LEU A 63 3.24 -0.92 22.02
CA LEU A 63 2.23 -1.45 21.12
C LEU A 63 1.34 -0.31 20.63
N ALA A 64 1.04 -0.34 19.34
CA ALA A 64 0.03 0.53 18.74
C ALA A 64 -1.31 0.40 19.51
N PRO A 65 -2.19 1.41 19.51
CA PRO A 65 -3.51 1.31 20.11
C PRO A 65 -4.25 0.06 19.68
N ALA A 66 -5.01 -0.55 20.58
CA ALA A 66 -5.79 -1.75 20.28
C ALA A 66 -6.89 -1.46 19.26
N ASP A 67 -7.52 -0.30 19.37
CA ASP A 67 -8.42 0.25 18.36
C ASP A 67 -7.69 1.37 17.59
N PRO A 68 -7.30 1.15 16.32
CA PRO A 68 -6.65 2.18 15.52
C PRO A 68 -7.57 3.36 15.20
N PHE A 69 -8.89 3.21 15.41
CA PHE A 69 -9.90 4.23 15.14
C PHE A 69 -10.32 5.02 16.40
N ALA A 70 -9.67 4.78 17.53
CA ALA A 70 -9.88 5.60 18.72
C ALA A 70 -9.53 7.08 18.44
N PRO A 71 -10.22 8.04 19.04
CA PRO A 71 -10.03 9.48 18.73
C PRO A 71 -8.61 9.99 18.86
N ASP A 72 -7.81 9.40 19.75
CA ASP A 72 -6.43 9.74 20.05
C ASP A 72 -5.39 8.81 19.42
N ALA A 73 -5.81 7.83 18.62
CA ALA A 73 -4.90 6.85 18.02
C ALA A 73 -3.88 7.46 17.06
N GLY A 74 -4.28 8.54 16.36
CA GLY A 74 -3.47 9.17 15.33
C GLY A 74 -3.32 8.30 14.08
N ILE A 75 -2.40 8.69 13.18
CA ILE A 75 -2.15 7.96 11.92
C ILE A 75 -1.23 6.77 12.19
N GLY A 76 -1.78 5.56 12.09
CA GLY A 76 -1.03 4.32 12.19
C GLY A 76 -0.35 3.92 10.87
N ILE A 77 0.71 3.11 10.96
CA ILE A 77 1.39 2.54 9.78
C ILE A 77 1.22 1.03 9.79
N GLY A 78 0.68 0.51 8.71
CA GLY A 78 0.44 -0.92 8.54
C GLY A 78 1.12 -1.52 7.32
N HIS A 79 1.15 -2.84 7.28
CA HIS A 79 1.62 -3.61 6.14
C HIS A 79 0.89 -4.94 6.01
N ARG A 80 1.04 -5.58 4.82
CA ARG A 80 0.52 -6.93 4.61
C ARG A 80 1.48 -7.96 5.17
N PHE A 81 0.94 -8.92 5.92
CA PHE A 81 1.63 -10.10 6.41
C PHE A 81 1.19 -11.35 5.63
N PRO A 82 2.07 -12.33 5.43
CA PRO A 82 1.64 -13.64 4.94
C PRO A 82 0.71 -14.32 5.94
N PRO A 83 -0.11 -15.31 5.53
CA PRO A 83 -1.01 -16.04 6.44
C PRO A 83 -0.30 -16.81 7.55
N GLN A 84 0.98 -17.14 7.33
CA GLN A 84 1.87 -17.81 8.29
C GLN A 84 3.21 -17.07 8.29
N PRO A 85 3.31 -15.91 8.99
CA PRO A 85 4.52 -15.13 9.01
C PRO A 85 5.59 -15.80 9.86
N GLU A 86 6.81 -15.93 9.33
CA GLU A 86 8.00 -16.37 10.07
C GLU A 86 8.51 -15.26 10.99
N GLN A 87 9.39 -15.60 11.94
CA GLN A 87 9.90 -14.65 12.93
C GLN A 87 10.65 -13.48 12.26
N GLU A 88 11.44 -13.76 11.22
CA GLU A 88 12.21 -12.75 10.50
C GLU A 88 11.31 -11.68 9.87
N VAL A 89 10.09 -12.03 9.44
CA VAL A 89 9.11 -11.07 8.92
C VAL A 89 8.67 -10.11 10.00
N PHE A 90 8.42 -10.60 11.21
CA PHE A 90 8.06 -9.75 12.35
C PHE A 90 9.21 -8.83 12.74
N ASP A 91 10.43 -9.37 12.85
CA ASP A 91 11.61 -8.61 13.23
C ASP A 91 11.91 -7.50 12.23
N PHE A 92 11.85 -7.80 10.93
CA PHE A 92 12.05 -6.84 9.87
C PHE A 92 10.96 -5.75 9.86
N TYR A 93 9.68 -6.13 9.95
CA TYR A 93 8.58 -5.18 9.90
C TYR A 93 8.54 -4.28 11.14
N ARG A 94 8.82 -4.85 12.30
CA ARG A 94 8.96 -4.09 13.55
C ARG A 94 10.13 -3.10 13.49
N ALA A 95 11.29 -3.54 13.03
CA ALA A 95 12.45 -2.66 12.83
C ALA A 95 12.15 -1.52 11.82
N SER A 96 11.33 -1.80 10.81
CA SER A 96 10.84 -0.80 9.86
C SER A 96 9.80 0.15 10.48
N GLY A 97 9.20 -0.18 11.64
CA GLY A 97 8.20 0.63 12.34
C GLY A 97 6.78 0.41 11.87
N ILE A 98 6.46 -0.81 11.44
CA ILE A 98 5.10 -1.25 11.14
C ILE A 98 4.39 -1.56 12.45
N GLU A 99 3.22 -0.95 12.65
CA GLU A 99 2.42 -1.00 13.87
C GLU A 99 1.21 -1.93 13.72
N TYR A 100 0.65 -1.99 12.49
CA TYR A 100 -0.56 -2.73 12.18
C TYR A 100 -0.35 -3.72 11.03
N GLY A 101 -0.99 -4.88 11.13
CA GLY A 101 -0.91 -5.93 10.13
C GLY A 101 -2.24 -6.17 9.42
N SER A 102 -2.15 -6.52 8.14
CA SER A 102 -3.25 -7.01 7.31
C SER A 102 -2.90 -8.40 6.79
N VAL A 103 -3.83 -9.34 6.85
CA VAL A 103 -3.62 -10.70 6.35
C VAL A 103 -4.64 -11.05 5.28
N LEU A 104 -4.18 -11.70 4.22
CA LEU A 104 -5.05 -12.27 3.19
C LEU A 104 -5.19 -13.78 3.44
N ALA A 105 -6.35 -14.20 3.95
CA ALA A 105 -6.69 -15.59 4.22
C ALA A 105 -7.48 -16.22 3.08
N ARG A 106 -7.64 -17.55 3.09
CA ARG A 106 -8.45 -18.27 2.12
C ARG A 106 -9.80 -18.63 2.72
N LEU A 107 -10.85 -18.56 1.91
CA LEU A 107 -12.16 -19.09 2.28
C LEU A 107 -12.04 -20.59 2.61
N GLY A 108 -12.65 -21.02 3.74
CA GLY A 108 -12.52 -22.38 4.26
C GLY A 108 -11.40 -22.59 5.28
N GLU A 109 -10.37 -21.72 5.28
CA GLU A 109 -9.33 -21.72 6.32
C GLU A 109 -9.65 -20.73 7.44
N VAL A 110 -10.33 -19.63 7.12
CA VAL A 110 -10.64 -18.54 8.04
C VAL A 110 -11.92 -18.84 8.82
N ASN A 111 -11.80 -18.80 10.14
CA ASN A 111 -12.89 -18.85 11.12
C ASN A 111 -12.46 -18.13 12.39
N TYR A 112 -13.30 -18.07 13.41
CA TYR A 112 -13.00 -17.43 14.69
C TYR A 112 -11.65 -17.90 15.29
N ASP A 113 -11.45 -19.23 15.39
CA ASP A 113 -10.25 -19.79 16.03
C ASP A 113 -8.96 -19.41 15.27
N TRP A 114 -9.01 -19.43 13.94
CA TRP A 114 -7.88 -19.00 13.12
C TRP A 114 -7.58 -17.52 13.34
N MET A 115 -8.61 -16.67 13.35
CA MET A 115 -8.46 -15.23 13.54
C MET A 115 -7.96 -14.89 14.94
N ALA A 116 -8.48 -15.53 15.97
CA ALA A 116 -8.05 -15.35 17.36
C ALA A 116 -6.56 -15.71 17.54
N ARG A 117 -6.15 -16.89 17.03
CA ARG A 117 -4.73 -17.31 17.08
C ARG A 117 -3.82 -16.38 16.26
N MET A 118 -4.26 -15.92 15.10
CA MET A 118 -3.47 -14.98 14.28
C MET A 118 -3.28 -13.66 15.01
N LYS A 119 -4.34 -13.13 15.62
CA LYS A 119 -4.31 -11.89 16.40
C LYS A 119 -3.34 -12.02 17.57
N GLU A 120 -3.49 -13.07 18.39
CA GLU A 120 -2.59 -13.35 19.51
C GLU A 120 -1.13 -13.42 19.05
N ARG A 121 -0.84 -14.22 18.03
CA ARG A 121 0.51 -14.38 17.45
C ARG A 121 1.14 -13.06 16.99
N MET A 122 0.34 -12.18 16.39
CA MET A 122 0.84 -10.88 15.93
C MET A 122 1.07 -9.92 17.09
N GLU A 123 0.15 -9.87 18.05
CA GLU A 123 0.22 -8.97 19.20
C GLU A 123 1.37 -9.33 20.15
N GLU A 124 1.64 -10.62 20.39
CA GLU A 124 2.84 -11.08 21.11
C GLU A 124 4.15 -10.58 20.49
N ARG A 125 4.13 -10.27 19.20
CA ARG A 125 5.30 -9.78 18.45
C ARG A 125 5.25 -8.26 18.17
N GLY A 126 4.36 -7.57 18.86
CA GLY A 126 4.28 -6.11 18.84
C GLY A 126 3.57 -5.51 17.62
N VAL A 127 2.78 -6.29 16.89
CA VAL A 127 1.99 -5.82 15.74
C VAL A 127 0.51 -6.07 16.01
N ARG A 128 -0.34 -5.06 15.85
CA ARG A 128 -1.80 -5.21 15.96
C ARG A 128 -2.39 -5.77 14.67
N LEU A 129 -3.22 -6.82 14.76
CA LEU A 129 -3.97 -7.30 13.61
C LEU A 129 -5.15 -6.37 13.32
N LEU A 130 -5.01 -5.56 12.28
CA LEU A 130 -6.05 -4.62 11.83
C LEU A 130 -7.10 -5.29 10.96
N ASN A 131 -6.65 -6.09 9.99
CA ASN A 131 -7.45 -6.43 8.83
C ASN A 131 -7.22 -7.89 8.42
N VAL A 132 -8.31 -8.61 8.23
CA VAL A 132 -8.30 -9.89 7.51
C VAL A 132 -9.15 -9.74 6.26
N ASN A 133 -8.54 -10.00 5.10
CA ASN A 133 -9.25 -10.12 3.83
C ASN A 133 -9.38 -11.61 3.47
N VAL A 134 -10.47 -11.99 2.84
CA VAL A 134 -10.74 -13.38 2.49
C VAL A 134 -10.80 -13.54 0.97
N VAL A 135 -9.85 -14.30 0.41
CA VAL A 135 -9.92 -14.76 -1.00
C VAL A 135 -11.17 -15.63 -1.17
N GLY A 136 -12.01 -15.27 -2.13
CA GLY A 136 -13.32 -15.92 -2.33
C GLY A 136 -14.49 -15.18 -1.68
N LEU A 137 -14.24 -14.02 -1.02
CA LEU A 137 -15.25 -13.06 -0.59
C LEU A 137 -14.91 -11.64 -1.11
N HIS A 138 -13.65 -11.22 -0.98
CA HIS A 138 -13.16 -9.96 -1.51
C HIS A 138 -12.99 -10.06 -3.03
N CYS A 139 -13.62 -9.16 -3.79
CA CYS A 139 -13.62 -9.16 -5.25
C CYS A 139 -14.13 -10.50 -5.87
N ASP A 140 -15.04 -11.18 -5.20
CA ASP A 140 -15.57 -12.48 -5.65
C ASP A 140 -16.56 -12.28 -6.81
N PRO A 141 -16.37 -12.93 -7.98
CA PRO A 141 -17.26 -12.75 -9.12
C PRO A 141 -18.72 -13.15 -8.84
N VAL A 142 -18.96 -14.14 -7.97
CA VAL A 142 -20.31 -14.57 -7.61
C VAL A 142 -21.07 -13.45 -6.92
N ILE A 143 -20.41 -12.72 -6.01
CA ILE A 143 -21.00 -11.57 -5.32
C ILE A 143 -21.13 -10.38 -6.28
N VAL A 144 -20.03 -10.03 -6.97
CA VAL A 144 -19.96 -8.80 -7.78
C VAL A 144 -20.87 -8.85 -9.01
N LEU A 145 -21.01 -10.01 -9.65
CA LEU A 145 -21.84 -10.19 -10.84
C LEU A 145 -23.24 -10.74 -10.55
N GLY A 146 -23.54 -11.02 -9.26
CA GLY A 146 -24.84 -11.58 -8.86
C GLY A 146 -25.12 -12.96 -9.44
N LEU A 147 -24.10 -13.83 -9.53
CA LEU A 147 -24.22 -15.15 -10.14
C LEU A 147 -24.96 -16.15 -9.24
N SER A 148 -25.26 -17.33 -9.79
CA SER A 148 -25.82 -18.45 -9.02
C SER A 148 -24.92 -18.75 -7.80
N GLY A 149 -25.54 -18.98 -6.62
CA GLY A 149 -24.82 -19.18 -5.36
C GLY A 149 -24.49 -17.89 -4.60
N VAL A 150 -24.95 -16.73 -5.05
CA VAL A 150 -24.67 -15.44 -4.39
C VAL A 150 -25.17 -15.41 -2.94
N GLU A 151 -26.34 -15.98 -2.62
CA GLU A 151 -26.86 -15.98 -1.25
C GLU A 151 -26.00 -16.79 -0.30
N GLU A 152 -25.48 -17.93 -0.76
CA GLU A 152 -24.50 -18.72 0.00
C GLU A 152 -23.21 -17.92 0.27
N LYS A 153 -22.70 -17.23 -0.73
CA LYS A 153 -21.53 -16.35 -0.57
C LYS A 153 -21.79 -15.21 0.40
N LEU A 154 -22.96 -14.59 0.35
CA LEU A 154 -23.33 -13.53 1.29
C LEU A 154 -23.45 -14.07 2.73
N GLU A 155 -23.97 -15.30 2.93
CA GLU A 155 -23.98 -15.91 4.27
C GLU A 155 -22.57 -16.20 4.78
N LEU A 156 -21.67 -16.71 3.92
CA LEU A 156 -20.26 -16.88 4.28
C LEU A 156 -19.60 -15.55 4.66
N TYR A 157 -19.96 -14.45 3.97
CA TYR A 157 -19.46 -13.12 4.32
C TYR A 157 -19.98 -12.64 5.68
N ARG A 158 -21.29 -12.85 5.95
CA ARG A 158 -21.89 -12.53 7.24
C ARG A 158 -21.24 -13.31 8.39
N GLN A 159 -20.99 -14.62 8.17
CA GLN A 159 -20.32 -15.46 9.17
C GLN A 159 -18.89 -14.98 9.42
N PHE A 160 -18.14 -14.63 8.36
CA PHE A 160 -16.81 -14.04 8.49
C PHE A 160 -16.83 -12.78 9.36
N LEU A 161 -17.79 -11.88 9.17
CA LEU A 161 -17.90 -10.66 9.96
C LEU A 161 -18.20 -10.93 11.45
N ARG A 162 -19.12 -11.86 11.73
CA ARG A 162 -19.41 -12.29 13.13
C ARG A 162 -18.15 -12.83 13.81
N ASP A 163 -17.41 -13.69 13.10
CA ASP A 163 -16.18 -14.27 13.61
C ASP A 163 -15.08 -13.21 13.79
N ALA A 164 -14.95 -12.26 12.86
CA ALA A 164 -14.01 -11.15 12.95
C ALA A 164 -14.30 -10.25 14.16
N GLY A 165 -15.55 -9.85 14.34
CA GLY A 165 -15.97 -9.05 15.49
C GLY A 165 -15.74 -9.79 16.82
N LYS A 166 -16.10 -11.07 16.91
CA LYS A 166 -15.85 -11.92 18.09
C LYS A 166 -14.35 -12.05 18.39
N ALA A 167 -13.48 -12.10 17.35
CA ALA A 167 -12.03 -12.15 17.50
C ALA A 167 -11.42 -10.76 17.81
N GLY A 168 -12.22 -9.70 17.79
CA GLY A 168 -11.76 -8.32 18.02
C GLY A 168 -10.92 -7.79 16.86
N ILE A 169 -11.25 -8.17 15.62
CA ILE A 169 -10.66 -7.62 14.39
C ILE A 169 -11.58 -6.51 13.90
N PRO A 170 -11.14 -5.24 13.93
CA PRO A 170 -12.05 -4.10 13.80
C PRO A 170 -12.39 -3.73 12.35
N TYR A 171 -11.71 -4.34 11.35
CA TYR A 171 -11.78 -3.85 9.98
C TYR A 171 -11.54 -4.93 8.92
N THR A 172 -12.21 -4.79 7.78
CA THR A 172 -11.89 -5.53 6.56
C THR A 172 -11.95 -4.65 5.33
N THR A 173 -11.06 -4.88 4.33
CA THR A 173 -11.14 -4.22 3.02
C THR A 173 -12.05 -5.00 2.09
N TYR A 174 -12.93 -4.31 1.39
CA TYR A 174 -13.78 -4.87 0.35
C TYR A 174 -13.53 -4.20 -1.00
N GLY A 175 -13.44 -4.97 -2.05
CA GLY A 175 -13.45 -4.49 -3.43
C GLY A 175 -14.60 -5.14 -4.18
N HIS A 176 -15.32 -4.37 -4.99
CA HIS A 176 -16.44 -4.84 -5.80
C HIS A 176 -16.03 -4.98 -7.26
N MET A 177 -14.90 -5.68 -7.50
CA MET A 177 -14.27 -5.87 -8.81
C MET A 177 -14.22 -7.36 -9.16
N ALA A 178 -14.91 -7.78 -10.22
CA ALA A 178 -14.98 -9.20 -10.61
C ALA A 178 -13.82 -9.67 -11.48
N ASN A 179 -13.01 -8.78 -12.02
CA ASN A 179 -12.06 -9.08 -13.08
C ASN A 179 -10.59 -9.11 -12.63
N LEU A 180 -10.31 -9.70 -11.47
CA LEU A 180 -8.94 -9.88 -10.95
C LEU A 180 -7.99 -10.61 -11.91
N ARG A 181 -8.52 -11.41 -12.86
CA ARG A 181 -7.71 -12.06 -13.89
C ARG A 181 -6.93 -11.07 -14.75
N LEU A 182 -7.43 -9.86 -14.95
CA LEU A 182 -6.76 -8.77 -15.66
C LEU A 182 -5.75 -8.02 -14.77
N ARG A 183 -5.62 -8.41 -13.50
CA ARG A 183 -4.61 -7.94 -12.53
C ARG A 183 -4.44 -6.42 -12.57
N TYR A 184 -5.53 -5.70 -12.24
CA TYR A 184 -5.51 -4.24 -12.19
C TYR A 184 -5.12 -3.59 -13.52
N GLY A 185 -5.44 -4.21 -14.65
CA GLY A 185 -5.21 -3.65 -15.99
C GLY A 185 -3.72 -3.47 -16.37
N VAL A 186 -2.79 -4.12 -15.69
CA VAL A 186 -1.35 -4.00 -15.99
C VAL A 186 -1.07 -4.37 -17.45
N THR A 187 -0.61 -3.39 -18.25
CA THR A 187 -0.31 -3.56 -19.67
C THR A 187 1.19 -3.82 -19.92
N ALA A 188 2.05 -3.30 -19.05
CA ALA A 188 3.50 -3.48 -19.16
C ALA A 188 4.18 -3.43 -17.78
N ARG A 189 5.47 -3.75 -17.78
CA ARG A 189 6.38 -3.46 -16.68
C ARG A 189 7.56 -2.69 -17.22
N VAL A 190 7.74 -1.48 -16.71
CA VAL A 190 8.70 -0.49 -17.21
C VAL A 190 9.75 -0.14 -16.15
N PRO A 191 10.91 0.38 -16.53
CA PRO A 191 11.89 0.90 -15.59
C PRO A 191 11.38 2.16 -14.88
N THR A 192 11.60 2.24 -13.57
CA THR A 192 11.50 3.45 -12.78
C THR A 192 12.69 3.48 -11.81
N ARG A 193 13.55 4.50 -11.88
CA ARG A 193 14.78 4.62 -11.07
C ARG A 193 15.62 3.33 -11.05
N GLY A 194 15.75 2.66 -12.23
CA GLY A 194 16.47 1.39 -12.37
C GLY A 194 15.74 0.14 -11.87
N GLN A 195 14.54 0.27 -11.33
CA GLN A 195 13.71 -0.82 -10.86
C GLN A 195 12.50 -1.03 -11.79
N ARG A 196 11.73 -2.11 -11.57
CA ARG A 196 10.56 -2.44 -12.42
C ARG A 196 9.27 -2.03 -11.72
N ALA A 197 8.48 -1.20 -12.41
CA ALA A 197 7.16 -0.77 -11.99
C ALA A 197 6.06 -1.31 -12.91
N ARG A 198 4.83 -1.32 -12.43
CA ARG A 198 3.65 -1.60 -13.24
C ARG A 198 3.31 -0.38 -14.07
N GLN A 199 2.92 -0.59 -15.31
CA GLN A 199 2.39 0.44 -16.21
C GLN A 199 1.03 0.02 -16.71
N PHE A 200 0.16 1.00 -16.83
CA PHE A 200 -1.14 0.89 -17.48
C PHE A 200 -1.19 1.79 -18.70
N ASP A 201 -1.85 1.31 -19.77
CA ASP A 201 -2.20 2.10 -20.96
C ASP A 201 -3.64 1.78 -21.36
N ALA A 202 -4.51 2.79 -21.32
CA ALA A 202 -5.92 2.64 -21.63
C ALA A 202 -6.16 2.15 -23.05
N ASN A 203 -5.31 2.54 -24.03
CA ASN A 203 -5.42 2.10 -25.41
C ASN A 203 -5.17 0.59 -25.56
N VAL A 204 -4.26 0.04 -24.75
CA VAL A 204 -4.02 -1.40 -24.71
C VAL A 204 -5.15 -2.12 -23.97
N ALA A 205 -5.64 -1.55 -22.86
CA ALA A 205 -6.69 -2.15 -22.06
C ALA A 205 -8.03 -2.28 -22.77
N THR A 206 -8.32 -1.42 -23.77
CA THR A 206 -9.51 -1.55 -24.61
C THR A 206 -9.53 -2.82 -25.46
N SER A 207 -8.36 -3.42 -25.71
CA SER A 207 -8.22 -4.68 -26.45
C SER A 207 -8.29 -5.93 -25.57
N PHE A 208 -8.46 -5.79 -24.26
CA PHE A 208 -8.58 -6.93 -23.38
C PHE A 208 -9.84 -7.75 -23.69
N PRO A 209 -9.73 -9.07 -23.71
CA PRO A 209 -10.89 -9.94 -23.92
C PRO A 209 -11.89 -9.78 -22.77
N LEU A 210 -13.11 -10.26 -22.98
CA LEU A 210 -14.08 -10.41 -21.91
C LEU A 210 -13.47 -11.24 -20.78
N SER A 211 -13.61 -10.78 -19.55
CA SER A 211 -13.13 -11.48 -18.36
C SER A 211 -14.09 -12.58 -17.90
N HIS A 212 -15.32 -12.54 -18.39
CA HIS A 212 -16.41 -13.48 -18.15
C HIS A 212 -17.11 -13.85 -19.46
N ASP A 213 -18.20 -14.60 -19.36
CA ASP A 213 -19.00 -15.10 -20.50
C ASP A 213 -19.66 -14.00 -21.33
N ARG A 214 -19.93 -12.84 -20.71
CA ARG A 214 -20.57 -11.67 -21.33
C ARG A 214 -20.12 -10.37 -20.69
N SER A 215 -20.63 -9.28 -21.19
CA SER A 215 -20.51 -7.97 -20.53
C SER A 215 -21.56 -7.80 -19.43
N TYR A 216 -21.20 -6.99 -18.42
CA TYR A 216 -22.03 -6.64 -17.28
C TYR A 216 -22.13 -5.12 -17.19
N SER A 217 -23.36 -4.60 -17.19
CA SER A 217 -23.67 -3.17 -17.20
C SER A 217 -23.50 -2.53 -15.82
N GLU A 218 -23.49 -1.18 -15.78
CA GLU A 218 -23.46 -0.43 -14.51
C GLU A 218 -24.67 -0.74 -13.63
N ASP A 219 -25.87 -0.89 -14.22
CA ASP A 219 -27.09 -1.21 -13.47
C ASP A 219 -27.03 -2.59 -12.82
N GLU A 220 -26.45 -3.57 -13.50
CA GLU A 220 -26.24 -4.90 -12.92
C GLU A 220 -25.25 -4.85 -11.76
N ILE A 221 -24.15 -4.11 -11.89
CA ILE A 221 -23.16 -3.96 -10.82
C ILE A 221 -23.73 -3.17 -9.63
N TRP A 222 -24.52 -2.12 -9.87
CA TRP A 222 -25.21 -1.41 -8.80
C TRP A 222 -26.27 -2.28 -8.10
N SER A 223 -26.99 -3.11 -8.85
CA SER A 223 -27.96 -4.06 -8.28
C SER A 223 -27.28 -5.07 -7.38
N SER A 224 -26.17 -5.67 -7.81
CA SER A 224 -25.41 -6.63 -7.01
C SER A 224 -24.77 -5.98 -5.78
N PHE A 225 -24.23 -4.76 -5.90
CA PHE A 225 -23.71 -4.00 -4.75
C PHE A 225 -24.82 -3.68 -3.74
N THR A 226 -26.00 -3.27 -4.21
CA THR A 226 -27.15 -3.00 -3.32
C THR A 226 -27.57 -4.25 -2.57
N ARG A 227 -27.59 -5.42 -3.23
CA ARG A 227 -27.84 -6.73 -2.58
C ARG A 227 -26.79 -7.00 -1.51
N PHE A 228 -25.50 -6.86 -1.84
CA PHE A 228 -24.40 -7.01 -0.90
C PHE A 228 -24.56 -6.09 0.31
N ALA A 229 -24.76 -4.80 0.07
CA ALA A 229 -24.92 -3.79 1.12
C ALA A 229 -26.04 -4.16 2.10
N LYS A 230 -27.23 -4.45 1.59
CA LYS A 230 -28.41 -4.81 2.40
C LYS A 230 -28.20 -6.08 3.21
N ALA A 231 -27.47 -7.06 2.67
CA ALA A 231 -27.25 -8.34 3.34
C ALA A 231 -26.11 -8.32 4.37
N VAL A 232 -25.08 -7.50 4.15
CA VAL A 232 -23.79 -7.61 4.84
C VAL A 232 -23.56 -6.46 5.82
N VAL A 233 -23.93 -5.23 5.45
CA VAL A 233 -23.63 -4.05 6.27
C VAL A 233 -24.28 -4.09 7.65
N PRO A 234 -25.56 -4.50 7.84
CA PRO A 234 -26.15 -4.61 9.17
C PRO A 234 -25.38 -5.59 10.08
N VAL A 235 -24.87 -6.70 9.51
CA VAL A 235 -24.07 -7.67 10.28
C VAL A 235 -22.70 -7.09 10.65
N ALA A 236 -22.12 -6.22 9.81
CA ALA A 236 -20.90 -5.50 10.13
C ALA A 236 -21.10 -4.54 11.31
N GLU A 237 -22.25 -3.85 11.37
CA GLU A 237 -22.63 -2.99 12.50
C GLU A 237 -22.77 -3.78 13.78
N ASP A 238 -23.57 -4.86 13.76
CA ASP A 238 -23.79 -5.74 14.92
C ASP A 238 -22.48 -6.34 15.44
N ALA A 239 -21.55 -6.67 14.54
CA ALA A 239 -20.25 -7.24 14.87
C ALA A 239 -19.21 -6.19 15.28
N GLY A 240 -19.48 -4.89 15.12
CA GLY A 240 -18.52 -3.81 15.35
C GLY A 240 -17.36 -3.80 14.35
N VAL A 241 -17.53 -4.38 13.16
CA VAL A 241 -16.51 -4.47 12.12
C VAL A 241 -16.74 -3.40 11.05
N ARG A 242 -15.71 -2.66 10.70
CA ARG A 242 -15.78 -1.66 9.61
C ARG A 242 -15.44 -2.30 8.27
N ILE A 243 -16.18 -1.96 7.23
CA ILE A 243 -15.94 -2.39 5.84
C ILE A 243 -15.43 -1.18 5.06
N GLY A 244 -14.20 -1.26 4.56
CA GLY A 244 -13.62 -0.21 3.71
C GLY A 244 -13.69 -0.59 2.23
N LEU A 245 -14.51 0.12 1.46
CA LEU A 245 -14.62 -0.05 0.01
C LEU A 245 -13.36 0.47 -0.69
N HIS A 246 -12.69 -0.39 -1.45
CA HIS A 246 -11.59 -0.02 -2.33
C HIS A 246 -12.15 0.48 -3.68
N PRO A 247 -11.57 1.55 -4.30
CA PRO A 247 -11.98 1.98 -5.63
C PRO A 247 -11.69 0.94 -6.69
N ASP A 248 -12.37 1.06 -7.81
CA ASP A 248 -12.08 0.26 -9.01
C ASP A 248 -10.69 0.61 -9.56
N ASP A 249 -9.80 -0.35 -9.61
CA ASP A 249 -8.41 -0.18 -10.03
C ASP A 249 -8.12 -0.99 -11.31
N PRO A 250 -7.76 -0.32 -12.43
CA PRO A 250 -7.77 1.12 -12.68
C PRO A 250 -9.20 1.69 -12.80
N PRO A 251 -9.40 3.02 -12.58
CA PRO A 251 -10.72 3.66 -12.55
C PRO A 251 -11.28 3.94 -13.95
N LEU A 252 -11.45 2.88 -14.72
CA LEU A 252 -12.07 2.91 -16.06
C LEU A 252 -13.60 2.76 -15.96
N PRO A 253 -14.37 3.19 -16.96
CA PRO A 253 -15.79 2.87 -17.06
C PRO A 253 -16.05 1.37 -17.13
N THR A 254 -15.19 0.64 -17.87
CA THR A 254 -15.31 -0.79 -18.09
C THR A 254 -13.93 -1.41 -18.26
N LEU A 255 -13.74 -2.62 -17.76
CA LEU A 255 -12.54 -3.42 -18.01
C LEU A 255 -12.93 -4.87 -18.26
N GLY A 256 -12.50 -5.45 -19.39
CA GLY A 256 -12.82 -6.83 -19.75
C GLY A 256 -14.33 -7.12 -19.74
N GLY A 257 -15.16 -6.18 -20.21
CA GLY A 257 -16.60 -6.31 -20.30
C GLY A 257 -17.38 -6.09 -18.99
N VAL A 258 -16.71 -5.82 -17.87
CA VAL A 258 -17.39 -5.55 -16.58
C VAL A 258 -17.35 -4.06 -16.28
N ALA A 259 -18.51 -3.46 -16.05
CA ALA A 259 -18.62 -2.07 -15.63
C ALA A 259 -17.97 -1.85 -14.25
N ARG A 260 -17.38 -0.66 -14.07
CA ARG A 260 -16.68 -0.23 -12.86
C ARG A 260 -17.36 1.01 -12.30
N VAL A 261 -18.11 0.85 -11.22
CA VAL A 261 -19.01 1.89 -10.69
C VAL A 261 -18.38 2.69 -9.55
N PHE A 262 -17.29 2.17 -8.96
CA PHE A 262 -16.54 2.84 -7.87
C PHE A 262 -15.25 3.51 -8.39
N ARG A 263 -15.31 4.07 -9.61
CA ARG A 263 -14.19 4.71 -10.32
C ARG A 263 -14.08 6.21 -10.11
N ASN A 264 -15.09 6.83 -9.50
CA ASN A 264 -15.18 8.29 -9.35
C ASN A 264 -15.94 8.69 -8.09
N TYR A 265 -15.95 9.99 -7.84
CA TYR A 265 -16.62 10.61 -6.69
C TYR A 265 -18.11 10.24 -6.60
N GLU A 266 -18.85 10.29 -7.71
CA GLU A 266 -20.29 10.01 -7.70
C GLU A 266 -20.57 8.54 -7.34
N GLY A 267 -19.76 7.61 -7.83
CA GLY A 267 -19.84 6.20 -7.44
C GLY A 267 -19.61 6.00 -5.94
N TYR A 268 -18.63 6.69 -5.39
CA TYR A 268 -18.35 6.63 -3.96
C TYR A 268 -19.48 7.23 -3.12
N ARG A 269 -19.95 8.43 -3.48
CA ARG A 269 -21.08 9.07 -2.81
C ARG A 269 -22.31 8.16 -2.81
N ARG A 270 -22.66 7.60 -3.96
CA ARG A 270 -23.81 6.66 -4.09
C ARG A 270 -23.63 5.40 -3.24
N ALA A 271 -22.41 4.89 -3.10
CA ALA A 271 -22.15 3.75 -2.22
C ALA A 271 -22.48 4.06 -0.75
N LEU A 272 -22.08 5.24 -0.25
CA LEU A 272 -22.43 5.67 1.11
C LEU A 272 -23.94 5.89 1.31
N GLU A 273 -24.63 6.41 0.30
CA GLU A 273 -26.08 6.59 0.33
C GLU A 273 -26.83 5.25 0.39
N ILE A 274 -26.35 4.24 -0.36
CA ILE A 274 -26.94 2.89 -0.34
C ILE A 274 -26.72 2.19 1.00
N THR A 275 -25.54 2.37 1.60
CA THR A 275 -25.16 1.66 2.83
C THR A 275 -25.65 2.35 4.09
N ASP A 276 -25.65 3.68 4.12
CA ASP A 276 -26.07 4.56 5.22
C ASP A 276 -25.65 4.05 6.61
N SER A 277 -24.38 3.74 6.76
CA SER A 277 -23.84 3.04 7.94
C SER A 277 -22.54 3.66 8.43
N PRO A 278 -22.34 3.84 9.76
CA PRO A 278 -21.04 4.26 10.30
C PRO A 278 -19.95 3.18 10.09
N ASN A 279 -20.33 1.93 9.91
CA ASN A 279 -19.41 0.81 9.71
C ASN A 279 -19.06 0.56 8.23
N PHE A 280 -19.59 1.40 7.33
CA PHE A 280 -19.19 1.37 5.92
C PHE A 280 -18.54 2.71 5.52
N GLY A 281 -17.38 2.61 4.87
CA GLY A 281 -16.58 3.74 4.41
C GLY A 281 -15.54 3.27 3.40
N TYR A 282 -14.37 3.88 3.38
CA TYR A 282 -13.38 3.67 2.33
C TYR A 282 -12.08 3.07 2.84
N CYS A 283 -11.59 2.11 2.07
CA CYS A 283 -10.17 1.87 1.87
C CYS A 283 -9.73 2.82 0.76
N PHE A 284 -9.38 4.05 1.11
CA PHE A 284 -9.06 5.08 0.13
C PHE A 284 -7.70 4.83 -0.51
N CYS A 285 -7.69 4.38 -1.75
CA CYS A 285 -6.47 4.19 -2.52
C CYS A 285 -6.10 5.50 -3.23
N MET A 286 -5.11 6.22 -2.70
CA MET A 286 -4.62 7.46 -3.29
C MET A 286 -4.07 7.22 -4.70
N GLY A 287 -3.36 6.09 -4.90
CA GLY A 287 -2.83 5.72 -6.20
C GLY A 287 -3.92 5.55 -7.26
N THR A 288 -4.96 4.76 -6.97
CA THR A 288 -6.08 4.57 -7.91
C THR A 288 -6.79 5.89 -8.23
N TRP A 289 -6.96 6.75 -7.21
CA TRP A 289 -7.54 8.07 -7.43
C TRP A 289 -6.66 8.95 -8.31
N ALA A 290 -5.35 8.91 -8.08
CA ALA A 290 -4.35 9.59 -8.89
C ALA A 290 -4.32 9.09 -10.35
N GLU A 291 -4.47 7.77 -10.57
CA GLU A 291 -4.58 7.18 -11.90
C GLU A 291 -5.73 7.80 -12.72
N GLY A 292 -6.86 8.04 -12.10
CA GLY A 292 -8.02 8.64 -12.75
C GLY A 292 -7.86 10.14 -13.06
N GLY A 293 -7.14 10.87 -12.19
CA GLY A 293 -6.97 12.32 -12.33
C GLY A 293 -8.32 13.03 -12.35
N GLU A 294 -8.53 13.92 -13.33
CA GLU A 294 -9.79 14.66 -13.48
C GLU A 294 -11.02 13.77 -13.72
N ARG A 295 -10.83 12.55 -14.24
CA ARG A 295 -11.92 11.60 -14.50
C ARG A 295 -12.58 11.07 -13.22
N THR A 296 -11.93 11.20 -12.09
CA THR A 296 -12.52 10.84 -10.78
C THR A 296 -13.48 11.89 -10.25
N GLY A 297 -13.53 13.08 -10.85
CA GLY A 297 -14.42 14.20 -10.45
C GLY A 297 -13.90 15.03 -9.28
N LYS A 298 -13.04 14.48 -8.42
CA LYS A 298 -12.34 15.18 -7.34
C LYS A 298 -10.90 14.68 -7.23
N SER A 299 -9.98 15.57 -6.91
CA SER A 299 -8.59 15.22 -6.63
C SER A 299 -8.45 14.40 -5.35
N VAL A 300 -7.28 13.76 -5.16
CA VAL A 300 -6.93 13.05 -3.92
C VAL A 300 -7.14 13.93 -2.68
N ILE A 301 -6.70 15.20 -2.75
CA ILE A 301 -6.80 16.16 -1.65
C ILE A 301 -8.26 16.52 -1.35
N GLU A 302 -9.06 16.77 -2.38
CA GLU A 302 -10.50 17.08 -2.20
C GLU A 302 -11.27 15.90 -1.60
N MET A 303 -10.95 14.67 -2.00
CA MET A 303 -11.55 13.46 -1.41
C MET A 303 -11.21 13.33 0.08
N ILE A 304 -9.96 13.59 0.45
CA ILE A 304 -9.55 13.58 1.87
C ILE A 304 -10.30 14.65 2.65
N ARG A 305 -10.34 15.90 2.15
CA ARG A 305 -11.03 17.01 2.79
C ARG A 305 -12.52 16.77 3.00
N GLU A 306 -13.15 16.03 2.11
CA GLU A 306 -14.57 15.74 2.20
C GLU A 306 -14.87 14.55 3.12
N PHE A 307 -14.22 13.42 2.94
CA PHE A 307 -14.62 12.18 3.59
C PHE A 307 -13.89 11.86 4.89
N ALA A 308 -12.69 12.41 5.10
CA ALA A 308 -11.97 12.17 6.35
C ALA A 308 -12.66 12.85 7.57
N PRO A 309 -13.14 14.12 7.49
CA PRO A 309 -13.89 14.73 8.60
C PRO A 309 -15.21 14.01 8.92
N GLN A 310 -15.80 13.32 7.94
CA GLN A 310 -17.00 12.51 8.13
C GLN A 310 -16.72 11.13 8.77
N GLY A 311 -15.45 10.82 9.06
CA GLY A 311 -15.02 9.51 9.54
C GLY A 311 -15.25 8.38 8.53
N LYS A 312 -15.29 8.69 7.24
CA LYS A 312 -15.57 7.71 6.17
C LYS A 312 -14.31 7.14 5.50
N ILE A 313 -13.13 7.63 5.84
CA ILE A 313 -11.86 7.00 5.42
C ILE A 313 -11.35 6.17 6.59
N PHE A 314 -11.26 4.85 6.42
CA PHE A 314 -10.80 3.93 7.47
C PHE A 314 -9.34 3.51 7.28
N LYS A 315 -8.94 3.31 6.04
CA LYS A 315 -7.58 2.93 5.66
C LYS A 315 -7.19 3.67 4.39
N VAL A 316 -5.92 4.02 4.27
CA VAL A 316 -5.37 4.66 3.08
C VAL A 316 -4.31 3.76 2.45
N HIS A 317 -4.44 3.47 1.16
CA HIS A 317 -3.36 2.93 0.35
C HIS A 317 -2.49 4.10 -0.11
N PHE A 318 -1.30 4.17 0.46
CA PHE A 318 -0.34 5.26 0.28
C PHE A 318 0.56 4.95 -0.93
N ARG A 319 0.02 5.20 -2.14
CA ARG A 319 0.62 4.91 -3.44
C ARG A 319 0.64 6.16 -4.30
N ASN A 320 1.65 6.28 -5.17
CA ASN A 320 1.79 7.38 -6.12
C ASN A 320 1.98 6.84 -7.55
N VAL A 321 1.71 7.67 -8.54
CA VAL A 321 1.89 7.41 -9.97
C VAL A 321 2.52 8.61 -10.65
N ASP A 322 3.19 8.41 -11.80
CA ASP A 322 3.88 9.47 -12.53
C ASP A 322 2.94 10.51 -13.16
N GLN A 323 1.75 10.08 -13.59
CA GLN A 323 0.74 10.91 -14.23
C GLN A 323 -0.62 10.18 -14.26
N PRO A 324 -1.74 10.88 -14.52
CA PRO A 324 -3.04 10.22 -14.70
C PRO A 324 -3.17 9.53 -16.05
N MET A 325 -4.25 8.74 -16.21
CA MET A 325 -4.64 8.16 -17.50
C MET A 325 -4.67 9.20 -18.64
N PRO A 326 -4.38 8.79 -19.90
CA PRO A 326 -4.58 7.43 -20.45
C PRO A 326 -3.43 6.44 -20.19
N ARG A 327 -2.26 6.88 -19.76
CA ARG A 327 -1.14 6.00 -19.43
C ARG A 327 -0.43 6.49 -18.18
N PHE A 328 -0.23 5.60 -17.24
CA PHE A 328 0.51 5.89 -16.01
C PHE A 328 1.47 4.76 -15.65
N THR A 329 2.46 5.09 -14.82
CA THR A 329 3.36 4.14 -14.18
C THR A 329 3.23 4.26 -12.66
N GLU A 330 3.07 3.14 -11.95
CA GLU A 330 3.14 3.12 -10.49
C GLU A 330 4.58 3.39 -10.05
N THR A 331 4.82 4.54 -9.41
CA THR A 331 6.16 4.99 -9.04
C THR A 331 6.52 4.61 -7.60
N PHE A 332 7.75 4.93 -7.21
CA PHE A 332 8.05 5.03 -5.78
C PHE A 332 7.17 6.11 -5.15
N VAL A 333 6.89 5.97 -3.86
CA VAL A 333 5.97 6.84 -3.12
C VAL A 333 6.38 8.32 -3.13
N ASP A 334 7.68 8.59 -3.27
CA ASP A 334 8.31 9.91 -3.32
C ASP A 334 8.52 10.46 -4.74
N ASP A 335 8.11 9.70 -5.79
CA ASP A 335 8.48 9.98 -7.19
C ASP A 335 7.25 10.03 -8.12
N GLY A 336 6.10 10.39 -7.60
CA GLY A 336 4.87 10.59 -8.36
C GLY A 336 4.38 12.04 -8.32
N TYR A 337 3.24 12.29 -9.00
CA TYR A 337 2.73 13.65 -9.11
C TYR A 337 1.86 14.11 -7.91
N ILE A 338 1.47 13.19 -7.04
CA ILE A 338 0.71 13.53 -5.83
C ILE A 338 1.65 14.04 -4.74
N ASP A 339 1.32 15.16 -4.14
CA ASP A 339 2.00 15.68 -2.95
C ASP A 339 1.60 14.85 -1.71
N MET A 340 2.47 13.90 -1.34
CA MET A 340 2.21 12.94 -0.28
C MET A 340 2.23 13.57 1.11
N ILE A 341 3.02 14.61 1.34
CA ILE A 341 3.03 15.33 2.62
C ILE A 341 1.77 16.18 2.78
N GLN A 342 1.30 16.80 1.69
CA GLN A 342 0.03 17.53 1.71
C GLN A 342 -1.15 16.61 2.01
N ALA A 343 -1.17 15.40 1.44
CA ALA A 343 -2.20 14.41 1.76
C ALA A 343 -2.21 14.05 3.26
N LEU A 344 -1.03 13.83 3.86
CA LEU A 344 -0.94 13.58 5.31
C LEU A 344 -1.37 14.78 6.15
N ARG A 345 -1.03 16.01 5.74
CA ARG A 345 -1.53 17.22 6.41
C ARG A 345 -3.03 17.31 6.40
N GLU A 346 -3.68 17.02 5.29
CA GLU A 346 -5.14 17.04 5.20
C GLU A 346 -5.79 15.90 6.03
N LEU A 347 -5.21 14.70 6.03
CA LEU A 347 -5.64 13.62 6.92
C LEU A 347 -5.51 14.03 8.40
N ARG A 348 -4.39 14.66 8.78
CA ARG A 348 -4.15 15.11 10.15
C ARG A 348 -5.12 16.23 10.58
N LYS A 349 -5.39 17.22 9.70
CA LYS A 349 -6.40 18.27 9.93
C LYS A 349 -7.79 17.69 10.19
N ALA A 350 -8.12 16.62 9.51
CA ALA A 350 -9.40 15.92 9.67
C ALA A 350 -9.44 14.99 10.90
N ASN A 351 -8.42 14.98 11.74
CA ASN A 351 -8.27 14.04 12.86
C ASN A 351 -8.39 12.57 12.41
N PHE A 352 -7.88 12.24 11.22
CA PHE A 352 -7.83 10.86 10.76
C PHE A 352 -6.98 10.01 11.70
N ASN A 353 -7.59 8.98 12.24
CA ASN A 353 -7.01 8.01 13.18
C ASN A 353 -7.04 6.58 12.65
N GLY A 354 -7.03 6.43 11.33
CA GLY A 354 -6.90 5.15 10.66
C GLY A 354 -5.47 4.77 10.34
N VAL A 355 -5.30 3.83 9.43
CA VAL A 355 -4.00 3.26 9.07
C VAL A 355 -3.66 3.55 7.62
N ILE A 356 -2.44 4.03 7.38
CA ILE A 356 -1.85 4.14 6.05
C ILE A 356 -0.97 2.92 5.76
N VAL A 357 -1.02 2.40 4.54
CA VAL A 357 -0.26 1.20 4.14
C VAL A 357 0.41 1.42 2.78
N PRO A 358 1.63 0.89 2.57
CA PRO A 358 2.23 0.82 1.23
C PRO A 358 1.34 0.00 0.29
N ASP A 359 1.27 0.41 -0.97
CA ASP A 359 0.53 -0.31 -2.00
C ASP A 359 1.27 -0.24 -3.33
N HIS A 360 1.40 -1.37 -4.02
CA HIS A 360 2.06 -1.57 -5.32
C HIS A 360 3.44 -0.90 -5.48
N VAL A 361 4.26 -0.94 -4.46
CA VAL A 361 5.60 -0.32 -4.50
C VAL A 361 6.50 -1.02 -5.53
N PRO A 362 7.25 -0.26 -6.38
CA PRO A 362 8.24 -0.85 -7.26
C PRO A 362 9.25 -1.71 -6.50
N GLY A 363 9.60 -2.86 -7.06
CA GLY A 363 10.55 -3.76 -6.41
C GLY A 363 11.95 -3.16 -6.37
N MET A 364 12.70 -3.33 -5.28
CA MET A 364 14.10 -2.91 -5.16
C MET A 364 15.00 -4.15 -5.11
N ARG A 365 15.63 -4.46 -6.22
CA ARG A 365 16.60 -5.58 -6.33
C ARG A 365 18.03 -5.08 -6.16
N PRO A 366 18.94 -5.92 -5.65
CA PRO A 366 18.78 -7.34 -5.29
C PRO A 366 18.27 -7.61 -3.87
N MET A 367 17.95 -6.62 -3.10
CA MET A 367 17.78 -6.64 -1.65
C MET A 367 16.33 -6.92 -1.20
N GLY A 368 15.70 -8.01 -1.67
CA GLY A 368 14.43 -8.53 -1.10
C GLY A 368 13.35 -7.46 -0.76
N ASP A 369 13.02 -7.32 0.52
CA ASP A 369 11.99 -6.41 1.04
C ASP A 369 12.47 -4.96 1.28
N SER A 370 13.59 -4.55 0.71
CA SER A 370 14.14 -3.19 0.86
C SER A 370 13.19 -2.09 0.37
N ASN A 371 12.33 -2.40 -0.60
CA ASN A 371 11.25 -1.51 -1.04
C ASN A 371 10.24 -1.22 0.08
N THR A 372 9.91 -2.22 0.90
CA THR A 372 9.05 -2.04 2.08
C THR A 372 9.72 -1.12 3.09
N ALA A 373 10.98 -1.40 3.46
CA ALA A 373 11.72 -0.56 4.40
C ALA A 373 11.84 0.89 3.92
N TYR A 374 12.16 1.09 2.63
CA TYR A 374 12.23 2.42 2.02
C TYR A 374 10.88 3.16 2.12
N THR A 375 9.79 2.53 1.68
CA THR A 375 8.47 3.16 1.65
C THR A 375 7.96 3.46 3.06
N VAL A 376 8.08 2.51 3.99
CA VAL A 376 7.67 2.70 5.38
C VAL A 376 8.52 3.77 6.07
N GLY A 377 9.83 3.81 5.81
CA GLY A 377 10.71 4.87 6.32
C GLY A 377 10.29 6.26 5.85
N TYR A 378 9.94 6.40 4.57
CA TYR A 378 9.41 7.63 4.01
C TYR A 378 8.06 8.03 4.65
N MET A 379 7.12 7.09 4.75
CA MET A 379 5.81 7.32 5.39
C MET A 379 5.96 7.78 6.84
N ARG A 380 6.84 7.16 7.61
CA ARG A 380 7.14 7.54 8.99
C ARG A 380 7.72 8.95 9.09
N ALA A 381 8.71 9.26 8.24
CA ALA A 381 9.33 10.57 8.24
C ALA A 381 8.30 11.68 7.96
N LEU A 382 7.43 11.48 6.97
CA LEU A 382 6.36 12.44 6.67
C LEU A 382 5.35 12.56 7.80
N ARG A 383 4.90 11.43 8.38
CA ARG A 383 3.98 11.42 9.52
C ARG A 383 4.55 12.19 10.71
N ASP A 384 5.82 11.95 11.04
CA ASP A 384 6.48 12.57 12.18
C ASP A 384 6.70 14.08 11.97
N VAL A 385 6.94 14.52 10.73
CA VAL A 385 6.98 15.94 10.36
C VAL A 385 5.60 16.58 10.56
N VAL A 386 4.57 15.99 9.99
CA VAL A 386 3.20 16.50 10.08
C VAL A 386 2.71 16.54 11.53
N ASN A 387 2.99 15.49 12.33
CA ASN A 387 2.60 15.49 13.74
C ASN A 387 3.28 16.61 14.54
N ARG A 388 4.54 16.95 14.26
CA ARG A 388 5.23 18.10 14.90
C ARG A 388 4.60 19.42 14.50
N GLU A 389 4.33 19.64 13.20
CA GLU A 389 3.64 20.85 12.72
C GLU A 389 2.31 21.11 13.46
N PHE A 390 1.58 20.04 13.79
CA PHE A 390 0.28 20.16 14.50
C PHE A 390 0.38 20.16 16.03
N ALA A 391 1.54 19.85 16.61
CA ALA A 391 1.78 19.95 18.04
C ALA A 391 2.26 21.36 18.46
N GLU A 392 2.81 22.14 17.53
CA GLU A 392 3.38 23.47 17.74
C GLU A 392 2.38 24.60 17.40
N GLY A 393 1.26 24.29 16.77
CA GLY A 393 0.18 25.21 16.38
C GLY A 393 -1.07 25.06 17.25
#